data_cf7dcd75c4505e13e81a7134ec888cd9
#
_entry.id   cf7dcd75c4505e13e81a7134ec888cd9
#
_cell.length_a   1.000
_cell.length_b   1.000
_cell.length_c   1.000
_cell.angle_alpha   90.00
_cell.angle_beta   90.00
_cell.angle_gamma   90.00
#
_symmetry.space_group_name_H-M   'P 1'
#
loop_
_entity.id
_entity.type
_entity.pdbx_description
1 polymer ?
#
loop_
_entity_poly.entity_id
_entity_poly.type
_entity_poly.pdbx_seq_one_letter_code
_entity_poly.pdbx_strand_id
1 'polypeptide(L)'
;HADETIEVSAIRELEEETGWTAEHAEVLLIGPTSSGSSNEKIAFVRATGLRKVGEGGGDGDEDITVHEVPRAQAAAWLTAKMSEGYELDAKLWAGLWMIEHHLDGRPRG
;
A
#
# COMPACT_ATOMS: atom_id res chain seq x y z
N HIS A 1 -11.45 11.11 8.21
CA HIS A 1 -12.55 11.81 7.57
C HIS A 1 -13.74 10.89 7.37
N ALA A 2 -14.76 11.07 8.19
CA ALA A 2 -15.88 10.14 8.28
C ALA A 2 -16.69 10.00 6.98
N ASP A 3 -16.67 11.01 6.13
CA ASP A 3 -17.47 11.03 4.91
C ASP A 3 -16.72 10.57 3.66
N GLU A 4 -15.44 10.21 3.82
CA GLU A 4 -14.66 9.76 2.67
C GLU A 4 -14.94 8.30 2.36
N THR A 5 -14.94 7.98 1.06
CA THR A 5 -14.90 6.58 0.64
C THR A 5 -13.51 6.02 0.92
N ILE A 6 -13.40 4.69 0.91
CA ILE A 6 -12.09 4.04 1.07
C ILE A 6 -11.13 4.50 -0.02
N GLU A 7 -11.62 4.61 -1.26
CA GLU A 7 -10.80 5.02 -2.40
C GLU A 7 -10.25 6.44 -2.24
N VAL A 8 -11.11 7.37 -1.83
CA VAL A 8 -10.70 8.77 -1.62
C VAL A 8 -9.71 8.87 -0.47
N SER A 9 -9.99 8.17 0.62
CA SER A 9 -9.09 8.15 1.77
C SER A 9 -7.72 7.57 1.40
N ALA A 10 -7.71 6.49 0.61
CA ALA A 10 -6.46 5.86 0.18
C ALA A 10 -5.62 6.82 -0.66
N ILE A 11 -6.24 7.55 -1.58
CA ILE A 11 -5.52 8.52 -2.42
C ILE A 11 -4.99 9.67 -1.56
N ARG A 12 -5.78 10.15 -0.62
CA ARG A 12 -5.34 11.21 0.28
C ARG A 12 -4.12 10.78 1.11
N GLU A 13 -4.19 9.58 1.69
CA GLU A 13 -3.08 9.06 2.48
C GLU A 13 -1.83 8.80 1.64
N LEU A 14 -2.02 8.27 0.43
CA LEU A 14 -0.92 8.08 -0.51
C LEU A 14 -0.20 9.40 -0.76
N GLU A 15 -0.97 10.46 -1.02
CA GLU A 15 -0.41 11.77 -1.29
C GLU A 15 0.32 12.35 -0.07
N GLU A 16 -0.28 12.25 1.11
CA GLU A 16 0.32 12.76 2.34
C GLU A 16 1.61 12.03 2.68
N GLU A 17 1.62 10.72 2.54
CA GLU A 17 2.75 9.90 2.96
C GLU A 17 3.85 9.80 1.91
N THR A 18 3.49 9.75 0.63
CA THR A 18 4.48 9.50 -0.43
C THR A 18 4.69 10.67 -1.37
N GLY A 19 3.78 11.63 -1.41
CA GLY A 19 3.86 12.71 -2.39
C GLY A 19 3.32 12.35 -3.76
N TRP A 20 2.71 11.17 -3.89
CA TRP A 20 2.11 10.72 -5.15
C TRP A 20 0.60 10.71 -5.04
N THR A 21 -0.07 11.17 -6.09
CA THR A 21 -1.52 11.02 -6.22
C THR A 21 -1.82 9.98 -7.29
N ALA A 22 -3.08 9.60 -7.43
CA ALA A 22 -3.50 8.59 -8.39
C ALA A 22 -4.79 9.01 -9.06
N GLU A 23 -4.96 8.62 -10.32
CA GLU A 23 -6.21 8.87 -11.04
C GLU A 23 -7.28 7.87 -10.62
N HIS A 24 -6.88 6.66 -10.29
CA HIS A 24 -7.80 5.58 -9.93
C HIS A 24 -7.34 4.86 -8.69
N ALA A 25 -8.30 4.44 -7.89
CA ALA A 25 -8.07 3.57 -6.74
C ALA A 25 -9.12 2.49 -6.76
N GLU A 26 -8.69 1.25 -6.63
CA GLU A 26 -9.58 0.09 -6.65
C GLU A 26 -9.40 -0.70 -5.36
N VAL A 27 -10.48 -0.93 -4.63
CA VAL A 27 -10.44 -1.79 -3.44
C VAL A 27 -10.37 -3.24 -3.91
N LEU A 28 -9.27 -3.91 -3.57
CA LEU A 28 -9.05 -5.29 -3.98
C LEU A 28 -9.58 -6.29 -2.97
N LEU A 29 -9.47 -5.96 -1.69
CA LEU A 29 -9.85 -6.86 -0.61
C LEU A 29 -10.05 -6.05 0.66
N ILE A 30 -11.10 -6.38 1.41
CA ILE A 30 -11.30 -5.86 2.76
C ILE A 30 -11.45 -7.07 3.67
N GLY A 31 -10.68 -7.13 4.75
CA GLY A 31 -10.76 -8.25 5.66
C GLY A 31 -10.24 -7.90 7.04
N PRO A 32 -10.47 -8.78 8.01
CA PRO A 32 -9.99 -8.56 9.37
C PRO A 32 -8.47 -8.72 9.45
N THR A 33 -7.85 -7.99 10.36
CA THR A 33 -6.42 -8.10 10.59
C THR A 33 -6.10 -9.30 11.47
N SER A 34 -7.07 -9.69 12.33
CA SER A 34 -6.88 -10.77 13.27
C SER A 34 -8.22 -11.44 13.51
N SER A 35 -8.29 -12.71 13.17
CA SER A 35 -9.54 -13.48 13.28
C SER A 35 -9.96 -13.63 14.74
N GLY A 36 -11.17 -13.16 15.06
CA GLY A 36 -11.80 -13.40 16.35
C GLY A 36 -11.31 -12.56 17.51
N SER A 37 -10.26 -11.76 17.35
CA SER A 37 -9.70 -10.99 18.47
C SER A 37 -9.77 -9.48 18.29
N SER A 38 -10.27 -9.00 17.14
CA SER A 38 -10.34 -7.57 16.85
C SER A 38 -11.46 -7.30 15.85
N ASN A 39 -12.06 -6.12 15.95
CA ASN A 39 -13.01 -5.65 14.95
C ASN A 39 -12.33 -4.84 13.86
N GLU A 40 -11.02 -4.70 13.96
CA GLU A 40 -10.26 -3.93 13.00
C GLU A 40 -10.21 -4.63 11.65
N LYS A 41 -10.38 -3.85 10.61
CA LYS A 41 -10.31 -4.35 9.23
C LYS A 41 -9.27 -3.56 8.47
N ILE A 42 -8.68 -4.21 7.46
CA ILE A 42 -7.80 -3.53 6.54
C ILE A 42 -8.36 -3.61 5.14
N ALA A 43 -8.03 -2.62 4.33
CA ALA A 43 -8.39 -2.61 2.92
C ALA A 43 -7.10 -2.57 2.10
N PHE A 44 -7.00 -3.46 1.11
CA PHE A 44 -5.93 -3.40 0.13
C PHE A 44 -6.46 -2.64 -1.07
N VAL A 45 -5.81 -1.55 -1.42
CA VAL A 45 -6.24 -0.67 -2.49
C VAL A 45 -5.13 -0.56 -3.52
N ARG A 46 -5.48 -0.80 -4.78
CA ARG A 46 -4.55 -0.64 -5.89
C ARG A 46 -4.74 0.75 -6.50
N ALA A 47 -3.69 1.53 -6.52
CA ALA A 47 -3.71 2.87 -7.10
C ALA A 47 -3.02 2.85 -8.45
N THR A 48 -3.62 3.48 -9.44
CA THR A 48 -3.07 3.57 -10.79
C THR A 48 -3.20 4.99 -11.33
N GLY A 49 -2.45 5.28 -12.39
CA GLY A 49 -2.40 6.62 -12.92
C GLY A 49 -1.66 7.56 -11.97
N LEU A 50 -0.48 7.14 -11.54
CA LEU A 50 0.26 7.85 -10.51
C LEU A 50 0.93 9.10 -11.06
N ARG A 51 0.95 10.15 -10.25
CA ARG A 51 1.61 11.41 -10.58
C ARG A 51 2.20 11.99 -9.31
N LYS A 52 3.45 12.41 -9.36
CA LYS A 52 4.09 13.01 -8.20
C LYS A 52 3.64 14.46 -8.03
N VAL A 53 3.16 14.81 -6.85
CA VAL A 53 2.62 16.13 -6.54
C VAL A 53 3.29 16.78 -5.34
N GLY A 54 4.17 16.07 -4.64
CA GLY A 54 4.85 16.62 -3.45
C GLY A 54 5.97 15.72 -2.99
N GLU A 55 6.51 16.02 -1.82
CA GLU A 55 7.61 15.25 -1.25
C GLU A 55 7.13 14.09 -0.38
N GLY A 56 5.91 14.16 0.12
CA GLY A 56 5.40 13.15 1.05
C GLY A 56 6.03 13.31 2.43
N GLY A 57 6.14 12.18 3.13
CA GLY A 57 6.75 12.15 4.45
C GLY A 57 5.77 12.20 5.59
N GLY A 58 4.48 12.34 5.30
CA GLY A 58 3.44 12.40 6.32
C GLY A 58 3.36 13.75 7.01
N ASP A 59 2.76 13.75 8.20
CA ASP A 59 2.66 14.95 9.02
C ASP A 59 4.00 15.27 9.68
N GLY A 60 4.14 16.48 10.24
CA GLY A 60 5.37 16.91 10.86
C GLY A 60 5.91 16.01 11.96
N ASP A 61 5.02 15.23 12.60
CA ASP A 61 5.40 14.31 13.67
C ASP A 61 5.73 12.91 13.17
N GLU A 62 5.52 12.64 11.89
CA GLU A 62 5.79 11.33 11.32
C GLU A 62 7.19 11.28 10.72
N ASP A 63 7.84 10.14 10.88
CA ASP A 63 9.18 9.89 10.34
C ASP A 63 9.05 8.85 9.23
N ILE A 64 8.66 9.33 8.05
CA ILE A 64 8.42 8.47 6.89
C ILE A 64 9.49 8.71 5.85
N THR A 65 10.17 7.64 5.45
CA THR A 65 11.09 7.67 4.31
C THR A 65 10.39 7.02 3.13
N VAL A 66 10.30 7.75 2.02
CA VAL A 66 9.64 7.25 0.82
C VAL A 66 10.65 6.52 -0.06
N HIS A 67 10.32 5.29 -0.45
CA HIS A 67 11.14 4.49 -1.36
C HIS A 67 10.33 4.21 -2.63
N GLU A 68 10.88 4.61 -3.77
CA GLU A 68 10.26 4.35 -5.07
C GLU A 68 10.97 3.15 -5.68
N VAL A 69 10.29 2.03 -5.72
CA VAL A 69 10.88 0.77 -6.16
C VAL A 69 10.11 0.24 -7.35
N PRO A 70 10.78 -0.05 -8.47
CA PRO A 70 10.09 -0.67 -9.60
C PRO A 70 9.37 -1.95 -9.17
N ARG A 71 8.15 -2.11 -9.65
CA ARG A 71 7.30 -3.24 -9.25
C ARG A 71 7.99 -4.60 -9.43
N ALA A 72 8.70 -4.76 -10.54
CA ALA A 72 9.40 -6.02 -10.83
C ALA A 72 10.52 -6.32 -9.83
N GLN A 73 11.01 -5.32 -9.10
CA GLN A 73 12.11 -5.47 -8.15
C GLN A 73 11.66 -5.41 -6.70
N ALA A 74 10.36 -5.20 -6.48
CA ALA A 74 9.86 -4.94 -5.12
C ALA A 74 10.12 -6.10 -4.16
N ALA A 75 9.85 -7.33 -4.58
CA ALA A 75 10.05 -8.50 -3.71
C ALA A 75 11.53 -8.67 -3.34
N ALA A 76 12.43 -8.52 -4.32
CA ALA A 76 13.86 -8.63 -4.06
C ALA A 76 14.35 -7.50 -3.15
N TRP A 77 13.84 -6.29 -3.36
CA TRP A 77 14.21 -5.13 -2.54
C TRP A 77 13.78 -5.34 -1.09
N LEU A 78 12.55 -5.82 -0.87
CA LEU A 78 12.06 -6.09 0.49
C LEU A 78 12.84 -7.21 1.15
N THR A 79 13.15 -8.28 0.41
CA THR A 79 13.96 -9.38 0.94
C THR A 79 15.34 -8.90 1.39
N ALA A 80 15.94 -8.01 0.59
CA ALA A 80 17.25 -7.42 0.96
C ALA A 80 17.14 -6.61 2.24
N LYS A 81 16.03 -5.87 2.41
CA LYS A 81 15.81 -5.10 3.65
C LYS A 81 15.71 -6.01 4.87
N MET A 82 15.03 -7.15 4.74
CA MET A 82 14.99 -8.12 5.84
C MET A 82 16.38 -8.64 6.19
N SER A 83 17.22 -8.88 5.18
CA SER A 83 18.59 -9.31 5.40
C SER A 83 19.42 -8.27 6.12
N GLU A 84 19.05 -6.99 6.00
CA GLU A 84 19.72 -5.89 6.70
C GLU A 84 19.20 -5.72 8.13
N GLY A 85 18.22 -6.49 8.55
CA GLY A 85 17.68 -6.45 9.89
C GLY A 85 16.36 -5.71 10.06
N TYR A 86 15.78 -5.22 8.98
CA TYR A 86 14.47 -4.57 9.06
C TYR A 86 13.35 -5.59 9.23
N GLU A 87 12.39 -5.25 10.07
CA GLU A 87 11.18 -6.04 10.22
C GLU A 87 10.12 -5.48 9.27
N LEU A 88 9.51 -6.35 8.47
CA LEU A 88 8.49 -5.95 7.52
C LEU A 88 7.13 -6.49 7.93
N ASP A 89 6.11 -5.65 7.76
CA ASP A 89 4.74 -6.08 8.01
C ASP A 89 4.38 -7.18 7.01
N ALA A 90 3.84 -8.28 7.52
CA ALA A 90 3.46 -9.41 6.68
C ALA A 90 2.45 -9.03 5.59
N LYS A 91 1.65 -7.98 5.81
CA LYS A 91 0.67 -7.51 4.83
C LYS A 91 1.32 -7.02 3.54
N LEU A 92 2.59 -6.61 3.60
CA LEU A 92 3.31 -6.19 2.40
C LEU A 92 3.38 -7.30 1.36
N TRP A 93 3.57 -8.54 1.82
CA TRP A 93 3.68 -9.69 0.92
C TRP A 93 2.35 -10.01 0.25
N ALA A 94 1.26 -9.89 0.99
CA ALA A 94 -0.07 -10.03 0.42
C ALA A 94 -0.32 -8.95 -0.64
N GLY A 95 0.07 -7.71 -0.34
CA GLY A 95 -0.05 -6.61 -1.30
C GLY A 95 0.74 -6.85 -2.57
N LEU A 96 1.96 -7.34 -2.44
CA LEU A 96 2.79 -7.65 -3.61
C LEU A 96 2.14 -8.70 -4.50
N TRP A 97 1.58 -9.74 -3.88
CA TRP A 97 0.89 -10.77 -4.66
C TRP A 97 -0.31 -10.19 -5.41
N MET A 98 -1.09 -9.34 -4.74
CA MET A 98 -2.28 -8.75 -5.33
C MET A 98 -1.98 -7.72 -6.43
N ILE A 99 -0.80 -7.09 -6.40
CA ILE A 99 -0.39 -6.20 -7.49
C ILE A 99 -0.25 -6.99 -8.80
N GLU A 100 0.25 -8.21 -8.71
CA GLU A 100 0.55 -9.02 -9.88
C GLU A 100 -0.57 -10.00 -10.26
N HIS A 101 -1.52 -10.25 -9.35
CA HIS A 101 -2.54 -11.28 -9.54
C HIS A 101 -3.93 -10.79 -9.14
N HIS A 102 -4.94 -11.29 -9.84
CA HIS A 102 -6.31 -11.23 -9.36
C HIS A 102 -6.45 -12.22 -8.21
N LEU A 103 -7.48 -12.04 -7.39
CA LEU A 103 -7.66 -12.92 -6.21
C LEU A 103 -7.82 -14.40 -6.59
N ASP A 104 -8.30 -14.69 -7.81
CA ASP A 104 -8.43 -16.07 -8.27
C ASP A 104 -7.11 -16.65 -8.80
N GLY A 105 -6.02 -15.90 -8.71
CA GLY A 105 -4.70 -16.35 -9.10
C GLY A 105 -4.29 -16.03 -10.54
N ARG A 106 -5.19 -15.51 -11.35
CA ARG A 106 -4.83 -15.14 -12.72
C ARG A 106 -3.86 -13.94 -12.71
N PRO A 107 -2.83 -13.97 -13.54
CA PRO A 107 -1.93 -12.81 -13.63
C PRO A 107 -2.68 -11.58 -14.15
N ARG A 108 -2.27 -10.42 -13.71
CA ARG A 108 -2.87 -9.16 -14.19
C ARG A 108 -2.35 -8.72 -15.55
N GLY A 109 -1.40 -9.35 -16.06
CA GLY A 109 -0.84 -9.03 -17.37
C GLY A 109 0.25 -7.98 -17.32
#